data_45d13c68d049501533a22eac9b23242c
#
_entry.id   45d13c68d049501533a22eac9b23242c
#
_cell.length_a   1.000
_cell.length_b   1.000
_cell.length_c   1.000
_cell.angle_alpha   90.00
_cell.angle_beta   90.00
_cell.angle_gamma   90.00
#
_symmetry.space_group_name_H-M   'P 1'
#
loop_
_entity.id
_entity.type
_entity.pdbx_description
1 polymer ?
#
loop_
_entity_poly.entity_id
_entity_poly.type
_entity_poly.pdbx_seq_one_letter_code
_entity_poly.pdbx_strand_id
1 'polypeptide(L)'
;MQFISVFNYGVIEMAKNHIKSLREHGITNHCSYVTDEESFNEFTKLEYPVYHIQKSGTKQENFNFGTMDFNNLSFLRYYVIDTLLQHGIDVWYLDVDTVVLKDLTPIYLDLKQNHKYDVCFQSDMNMLCSGCMLLFATDKTKHFVKTVIHNKTDQTNDQILVNAILKKEPDIISHVAFSHFMFPNGVMFFGNDFVNVPGFLEEVKKEYINTPKETYLVHANWMIGDETKTKALKQYGLWKI
;
A
#
# COMPACT_ATOMS: atom_id res chain seq x y z
N MET A 1 -16.23 3.64 -3.23
CA MET A 1 -14.84 3.32 -2.87
C MET A 1 -13.91 3.93 -3.91
N GLN A 2 -12.77 4.42 -3.47
CA GLN A 2 -11.71 4.99 -4.30
C GLN A 2 -10.42 4.23 -4.06
N PHE A 3 -9.76 3.75 -5.12
CA PHE A 3 -8.37 3.28 -5.05
C PHE A 3 -7.43 4.49 -5.10
N ILE A 4 -6.41 4.50 -4.26
CA ILE A 4 -5.43 5.61 -4.22
C ILE A 4 -4.00 5.11 -3.99
N SER A 5 -3.05 5.88 -4.50
CA SER A 5 -1.62 5.76 -4.20
C SER A 5 -1.03 7.15 -3.99
N VAL A 6 0.00 7.25 -3.14
CA VAL A 6 0.73 8.50 -2.87
C VAL A 6 2.20 8.28 -3.16
N PHE A 7 2.82 9.11 -4.03
CA PHE A 7 4.21 8.93 -4.43
C PHE A 7 4.84 10.22 -4.97
N ASN A 8 6.14 10.16 -5.27
CA ASN A 8 6.90 11.20 -5.95
C ASN A 8 7.57 10.63 -7.22
N TYR A 9 8.27 11.49 -7.97
CA TYR A 9 8.92 11.12 -9.22
C TYR A 9 10.00 10.03 -9.07
N GLY A 10 10.62 9.93 -7.92
CA GLY A 10 11.64 8.92 -7.64
C GLY A 10 11.19 7.47 -7.87
N VAL A 11 9.87 7.20 -7.85
CA VAL A 11 9.29 5.86 -8.06
C VAL A 11 8.32 5.82 -9.25
N ILE A 12 8.46 6.74 -10.22
CA ILE A 12 7.50 6.95 -11.32
C ILE A 12 7.26 5.70 -12.18
N GLU A 13 8.31 4.95 -12.51
CA GLU A 13 8.18 3.72 -13.32
C GLU A 13 7.44 2.62 -12.56
N MET A 14 7.69 2.51 -11.24
CA MET A 14 6.95 1.59 -10.37
C MET A 14 5.47 1.97 -10.34
N ALA A 15 5.16 3.27 -10.22
CA ALA A 15 3.79 3.79 -10.23
C ALA A 15 3.08 3.51 -11.56
N LYS A 16 3.75 3.68 -12.70
CA LYS A 16 3.20 3.31 -14.01
C LYS A 16 2.87 1.82 -14.08
N ASN A 17 3.78 0.96 -13.63
CA ASN A 17 3.58 -0.49 -13.57
C ASN A 17 2.37 -0.85 -12.69
N HIS A 18 2.29 -0.26 -11.51
CA HIS A 18 1.17 -0.45 -10.60
C HIS A 18 -0.17 -0.08 -11.25
N ILE A 19 -0.30 1.12 -11.80
CA ILE A 19 -1.54 1.59 -12.40
C ILE A 19 -1.93 0.78 -13.64
N LYS A 20 -0.95 0.36 -14.45
CA LYS A 20 -1.23 -0.53 -15.55
C LYS A 20 -1.81 -1.86 -15.06
N SER A 21 -1.28 -2.43 -13.98
CA SER A 21 -1.81 -3.66 -13.39
C SER A 21 -3.26 -3.50 -12.90
N LEU A 22 -3.62 -2.36 -12.28
CA LEU A 22 -4.99 -2.05 -11.89
C LEU A 22 -5.93 -2.03 -13.10
N ARG A 23 -5.54 -1.32 -14.17
CA ARG A 23 -6.34 -1.17 -15.38
C ARG A 23 -6.54 -2.48 -16.14
N GLU A 24 -5.52 -3.34 -16.19
CA GLU A 24 -5.61 -4.68 -16.79
C GLU A 24 -6.68 -5.55 -16.11
N HIS A 25 -7.01 -5.26 -14.85
CA HIS A 25 -8.04 -5.97 -14.08
C HIS A 25 -9.33 -5.15 -13.87
N GLY A 26 -9.57 -4.14 -14.74
CA GLY A 26 -10.81 -3.38 -14.78
C GLY A 26 -10.95 -2.32 -13.69
N ILE A 27 -9.93 -2.09 -12.88
CA ILE A 27 -9.94 -1.06 -11.83
C ILE A 27 -9.58 0.29 -12.44
N THR A 28 -10.60 1.08 -12.78
CA THR A 28 -10.45 2.41 -13.41
C THR A 28 -10.69 3.59 -12.46
N ASN A 29 -11.22 3.33 -11.27
CA ASN A 29 -11.49 4.34 -10.23
C ASN A 29 -10.28 4.54 -9.29
N HIS A 30 -9.06 4.42 -9.82
CA HIS A 30 -7.82 4.76 -9.12
C HIS A 30 -7.47 6.23 -9.32
N CYS A 31 -6.94 6.86 -8.26
CA CYS A 31 -6.38 8.19 -8.31
C CYS A 31 -4.99 8.24 -7.69
N SER A 32 -4.04 8.84 -8.40
CA SER A 32 -2.68 9.10 -7.94
C SER A 32 -2.61 10.45 -7.23
N TYR A 33 -2.00 10.49 -6.06
CA TYR A 33 -1.69 11.72 -5.34
C TYR A 33 -0.17 11.90 -5.35
N VAL A 34 0.32 12.93 -6.02
CA VAL A 34 1.75 13.14 -6.25
C VAL A 34 2.24 14.41 -5.56
N THR A 35 3.51 14.41 -5.16
CA THR A 35 4.10 15.49 -4.35
C THR A 35 4.99 16.42 -5.14
N ASP A 36 5.15 16.18 -6.45
CA ASP A 36 6.02 16.95 -7.34
C ASP A 36 5.36 17.17 -8.71
N GLU A 37 5.83 18.21 -9.39
CA GLU A 37 5.29 18.66 -10.67
C GLU A 37 5.61 17.70 -11.81
N GLU A 38 6.75 17.03 -11.77
CA GLU A 38 7.18 16.07 -12.79
C GLU A 38 6.25 14.86 -12.84
N SER A 39 5.96 14.27 -11.68
CA SER A 39 4.96 13.19 -11.56
C SER A 39 3.59 13.63 -12.04
N PHE A 40 3.16 14.84 -11.65
CA PHE A 40 1.87 15.38 -12.08
C PHE A 40 1.79 15.55 -13.60
N ASN A 41 2.82 16.14 -14.22
CA ASN A 41 2.88 16.36 -15.64
C ASN A 41 2.92 15.04 -16.43
N GLU A 42 3.72 14.07 -15.96
CA GLU A 42 3.84 12.76 -16.59
C GLU A 42 2.52 11.99 -16.58
N PHE A 43 1.83 11.94 -15.42
CA PHE A 43 0.55 11.24 -15.29
C PHE A 43 -0.59 11.95 -16.01
N THR A 44 -0.55 13.27 -16.08
CA THR A 44 -1.49 14.05 -16.91
C THR A 44 -1.34 13.72 -18.40
N LYS A 45 -0.11 13.61 -18.91
CA LYS A 45 0.14 13.18 -20.32
C LYS A 45 -0.36 11.77 -20.60
N LEU A 46 -0.31 10.89 -19.61
CA LEU A 46 -0.80 9.50 -19.71
C LEU A 46 -2.32 9.40 -19.49
N GLU A 47 -2.99 10.52 -19.28
CA GLU A 47 -4.44 10.57 -18.96
C GLU A 47 -4.82 9.72 -17.74
N TYR A 48 -3.92 9.65 -16.74
CA TYR A 48 -4.20 9.01 -15.48
C TYR A 48 -4.79 10.02 -14.49
N PRO A 49 -5.84 9.66 -13.74
CA PRO A 49 -6.35 10.52 -12.68
C PRO A 49 -5.25 10.84 -11.68
N VAL A 50 -4.88 12.12 -11.57
CA VAL A 50 -3.78 12.58 -10.73
C VAL A 50 -4.13 13.89 -10.04
N TYR A 51 -3.75 14.00 -8.77
CA TYR A 51 -3.82 15.24 -8.00
C TYR A 51 -2.43 15.60 -7.46
N HIS A 52 -2.06 16.85 -7.60
CA HIS A 52 -0.82 17.38 -7.04
C HIS A 52 -1.07 17.83 -5.60
N ILE A 53 -0.40 17.18 -4.64
CA ILE A 53 -0.40 17.59 -3.24
C ILE A 53 0.71 18.63 -3.07
N GLN A 54 0.35 19.90 -3.03
CA GLN A 54 1.33 20.96 -2.79
C GLN A 54 1.87 20.88 -1.36
N LYS A 55 3.13 20.46 -1.21
CA LYS A 55 3.89 20.58 0.01
C LYS A 55 5.22 21.27 -0.34
N SER A 56 5.48 22.43 0.25
CA SER A 56 6.74 23.12 0.03
C SER A 56 7.92 22.26 0.50
N GLY A 57 8.92 22.08 -0.38
CA GLY A 57 10.17 21.39 -0.04
C GLY A 57 10.19 19.88 -0.24
N THR A 58 9.21 19.29 -0.93
CA THR A 58 9.29 17.87 -1.29
C THR A 58 10.34 17.67 -2.39
N LYS A 59 11.33 16.82 -2.13
CA LYS A 59 12.35 16.44 -3.11
C LYS A 59 11.78 15.41 -4.08
N GLN A 60 12.30 15.41 -5.32
CA GLN A 60 11.90 14.50 -6.40
C GLN A 60 12.65 13.16 -6.40
N GLU A 61 13.51 12.96 -5.40
CA GLU A 61 14.38 11.80 -5.29
C GLU A 61 13.66 10.59 -4.71
N ASN A 62 14.17 9.42 -5.02
CA ASN A 62 13.79 8.21 -4.31
C ASN A 62 14.35 8.25 -2.88
N PHE A 63 13.47 8.07 -1.89
CA PHE A 63 13.87 8.11 -0.49
C PHE A 63 14.16 6.72 0.04
N ASN A 64 15.29 6.56 0.70
CA ASN A 64 15.62 5.32 1.38
C ASN A 64 14.66 5.08 2.56
N PHE A 65 14.23 3.82 2.71
CA PHE A 65 13.38 3.39 3.80
C PHE A 65 13.94 3.82 5.17
N GLY A 66 13.07 4.37 6.02
CA GLY A 66 13.42 4.78 7.37
C GLY A 66 14.08 6.17 7.48
N THR A 67 14.33 6.88 6.37
CA THR A 67 14.78 8.27 6.43
C THR A 67 13.62 9.21 6.78
N MET A 68 13.93 10.40 7.28
CA MET A 68 12.92 11.42 7.62
C MET A 68 12.08 11.81 6.39
N ASP A 69 12.71 11.96 5.22
CA ASP A 69 12.01 12.29 3.96
C ASP A 69 11.06 11.16 3.54
N PHE A 70 11.49 9.89 3.65
CA PHE A 70 10.64 8.72 3.43
C PHE A 70 9.45 8.69 4.39
N ASN A 71 9.71 8.86 5.70
CA ASN A 71 8.65 8.87 6.70
C ASN A 71 7.65 10.01 6.43
N ASN A 72 8.14 11.20 6.09
CA ASN A 72 7.28 12.33 5.75
C ASN A 72 6.40 12.07 4.53
N LEU A 73 6.94 11.46 3.47
CA LEU A 73 6.18 11.06 2.30
C LEU A 73 5.12 10.01 2.66
N SER A 74 5.51 8.98 3.42
CA SER A 74 4.60 7.90 3.84
C SER A 74 3.41 8.43 4.64
N PHE A 75 3.60 9.45 5.49
CA PHE A 75 2.50 10.03 6.24
C PHE A 75 1.52 10.84 5.39
N LEU A 76 1.90 11.31 4.18
CA LEU A 76 0.96 12.05 3.33
C LEU A 76 -0.26 11.23 2.94
N ARG A 77 -0.13 9.89 2.86
CA ARG A 77 -1.26 8.99 2.61
C ARG A 77 -2.40 9.20 3.60
N TYR A 78 -2.10 9.42 4.88
CA TYR A 78 -3.13 9.56 5.93
C TYR A 78 -3.91 10.86 5.81
N TYR A 79 -3.30 11.96 5.34
CA TYR A 79 -4.03 13.21 5.09
C TYR A 79 -4.98 13.07 3.90
N VAL A 80 -4.56 12.36 2.84
CA VAL A 80 -5.43 12.05 1.70
C VAL A 80 -6.56 11.14 2.12
N ILE A 81 -6.26 10.05 2.86
CA ILE A 81 -7.23 9.12 3.39
C ILE A 81 -8.24 9.83 4.29
N ASP A 82 -7.79 10.65 5.25
CA ASP A 82 -8.70 11.42 6.13
C ASP A 82 -9.65 12.27 5.30
N THR A 83 -9.14 13.02 4.31
CA THR A 83 -9.96 13.85 3.43
C THR A 83 -11.06 13.04 2.75
N LEU A 84 -10.74 11.90 2.16
CA LEU A 84 -11.72 11.04 1.48
C LEU A 84 -12.74 10.44 2.45
N LEU A 85 -12.29 9.94 3.59
CA LEU A 85 -13.16 9.39 4.63
C LEU A 85 -14.13 10.43 5.19
N GLN A 86 -13.71 11.71 5.37
CA GLN A 86 -14.61 12.80 5.80
C GLN A 86 -15.75 13.03 4.79
N HIS A 87 -15.51 12.77 3.50
CA HIS A 87 -16.54 12.83 2.45
C HIS A 87 -17.35 11.52 2.30
N GLY A 88 -17.21 10.57 3.22
CA GLY A 88 -17.94 9.29 3.19
C GLY A 88 -17.44 8.32 2.13
N ILE A 89 -16.23 8.51 1.59
CA ILE A 89 -15.64 7.68 0.56
C ILE A 89 -14.77 6.61 1.22
N ASP A 90 -15.14 5.33 1.03
CA ASP A 90 -14.26 4.20 1.40
C ASP A 90 -13.00 4.25 0.54
N VAL A 91 -11.85 3.91 1.14
CA VAL A 91 -10.55 4.04 0.50
C VAL A 91 -9.85 2.69 0.44
N TRP A 92 -9.33 2.32 -0.73
CA TRP A 92 -8.32 1.27 -0.86
C TRP A 92 -6.98 1.90 -1.19
N TYR A 93 -6.13 2.03 -0.17
CA TYR A 93 -4.77 2.53 -0.31
C TYR A 93 -3.84 1.40 -0.75
N LEU A 94 -3.03 1.65 -1.76
CA LEU A 94 -2.02 0.73 -2.29
C LEU A 94 -0.71 1.47 -2.53
N ASP A 95 0.40 0.95 -2.00
CA ASP A 95 1.73 1.41 -2.37
C ASP A 95 2.02 1.08 -3.85
N VAL A 96 2.83 1.92 -4.51
CA VAL A 96 3.10 1.78 -5.95
C VAL A 96 3.98 0.58 -6.32
N ASP A 97 4.59 -0.08 -5.35
CA ASP A 97 5.31 -1.35 -5.53
C ASP A 97 4.40 -2.58 -5.38
N THR A 98 3.08 -2.38 -5.47
CA THR A 98 2.11 -3.46 -5.57
C THR A 98 1.75 -3.74 -7.03
N VAL A 99 1.45 -5.01 -7.34
CA VAL A 99 0.97 -5.45 -8.65
C VAL A 99 -0.33 -6.23 -8.45
N VAL A 100 -1.41 -5.73 -9.04
CA VAL A 100 -2.72 -6.37 -9.00
C VAL A 100 -2.79 -7.47 -10.05
N LEU A 101 -3.30 -8.64 -9.67
CA LEU A 101 -3.40 -9.84 -10.51
C LEU A 101 -4.85 -10.28 -10.76
N LYS A 102 -5.80 -9.74 -10.01
CA LYS A 102 -7.25 -9.98 -10.14
C LYS A 102 -8.03 -8.74 -9.72
N ASP A 103 -9.27 -8.63 -10.21
CA ASP A 103 -10.18 -7.58 -9.74
C ASP A 103 -10.40 -7.68 -8.22
N LEU A 104 -10.15 -6.58 -7.52
CA LEU A 104 -10.32 -6.45 -6.07
C LEU A 104 -11.75 -6.05 -5.66
N THR A 105 -12.58 -5.63 -6.62
CA THR A 105 -13.94 -5.15 -6.36
C THR A 105 -14.82 -6.18 -5.65
N PRO A 106 -14.79 -7.49 -6.01
CA PRO A 106 -15.59 -8.50 -5.31
C PRO A 106 -15.25 -8.63 -3.83
N ILE A 107 -13.95 -8.52 -3.46
CA ILE A 107 -13.51 -8.56 -2.06
C ILE A 107 -14.06 -7.36 -1.30
N TYR A 108 -13.98 -6.15 -1.89
CA TYR A 108 -14.56 -4.97 -1.28
C TYR A 108 -16.07 -5.12 -1.04
N LEU A 109 -16.82 -5.59 -2.04
CA LEU A 109 -18.27 -5.73 -1.94
C LEU A 109 -18.67 -6.73 -0.86
N ASP A 110 -17.99 -7.86 -0.75
CA ASP A 110 -18.23 -8.86 0.30
C ASP A 110 -17.96 -8.28 1.70
N LEU A 111 -16.80 -7.64 1.90
CA LEU A 111 -16.43 -7.03 3.17
C LEU A 111 -17.36 -5.88 3.55
N LYS A 112 -17.79 -5.07 2.57
CA LYS A 112 -18.73 -3.96 2.76
C LYS A 112 -20.12 -4.46 3.17
N GLN A 113 -20.62 -5.53 2.55
CA GLN A 113 -21.91 -6.11 2.87
C GLN A 113 -21.94 -6.70 4.27
N ASN A 114 -20.85 -7.30 4.69
CA ASN A 114 -20.75 -7.94 6.00
C ASN A 114 -20.54 -6.97 7.17
N HIS A 115 -20.16 -5.72 6.91
CA HIS A 115 -19.94 -4.63 7.89
C HIS A 115 -19.17 -5.04 9.16
N LYS A 116 -18.26 -6.02 9.02
CA LYS A 116 -17.59 -6.63 10.16
C LYS A 116 -16.35 -5.85 10.62
N TYR A 117 -15.69 -5.17 9.69
CA TYR A 117 -14.41 -4.51 9.93
C TYR A 117 -14.46 -3.03 9.53
N ASP A 118 -13.74 -2.21 10.28
CA ASP A 118 -13.49 -0.81 9.96
C ASP A 118 -12.31 -0.66 9.00
N VAL A 119 -11.27 -1.49 9.17
CA VAL A 119 -10.07 -1.50 8.33
C VAL A 119 -9.59 -2.93 8.07
N CYS A 120 -9.21 -3.22 6.82
CA CYS A 120 -8.52 -4.45 6.46
C CYS A 120 -7.09 -4.11 6.00
N PHE A 121 -6.10 -4.82 6.51
CA PHE A 121 -4.68 -4.61 6.22
C PHE A 121 -4.08 -5.80 5.49
N GLN A 122 -3.03 -5.61 4.72
CA GLN A 122 -2.18 -6.72 4.31
C GLN A 122 -1.42 -7.26 5.54
N SER A 123 -1.28 -8.58 5.62
CA SER A 123 -0.41 -9.21 6.61
C SER A 123 1.06 -8.99 6.24
N ASP A 124 1.86 -8.53 7.19
CA ASP A 124 3.29 -8.29 7.00
C ASP A 124 4.10 -8.95 8.11
N MET A 125 4.23 -10.27 8.01
CA MET A 125 4.90 -11.10 9.02
C MET A 125 4.18 -11.01 10.37
N ASN A 126 4.79 -10.34 11.34
CA ASN A 126 4.25 -10.15 12.68
C ASN A 126 3.53 -8.79 12.86
N MET A 127 3.32 -8.05 11.76
CA MET A 127 2.71 -6.73 11.76
C MET A 127 1.63 -6.62 10.69
N LEU A 128 0.86 -5.54 10.76
CA LEU A 128 -0.06 -5.11 9.72
C LEU A 128 0.67 -4.11 8.82
N CYS A 129 0.54 -4.29 7.50
CA CYS A 129 1.20 -3.45 6.51
C CYS A 129 0.37 -2.20 6.22
N SER A 130 0.99 -1.02 6.34
CA SER A 130 0.38 0.26 5.97
C SER A 130 0.41 0.54 4.45
N GLY A 131 1.14 -0.27 3.68
CA GLY A 131 1.24 -0.14 2.23
C GLY A 131 0.09 -0.78 1.43
N CYS A 132 -0.80 -1.53 2.10
CA CYS A 132 -2.02 -2.06 1.49
C CYS A 132 -3.13 -2.10 2.55
N MET A 133 -4.07 -1.16 2.45
CA MET A 133 -5.15 -0.97 3.43
C MET A 133 -6.47 -0.69 2.72
N LEU A 134 -7.53 -1.41 3.11
CA LEU A 134 -8.90 -1.06 2.77
C LEU A 134 -9.56 -0.44 4.00
N LEU A 135 -9.98 0.83 3.91
CA LEU A 135 -10.57 1.61 5.00
C LEU A 135 -12.02 1.94 4.65
N PHE A 136 -12.95 1.55 5.50
CA PHE A 136 -14.36 1.93 5.37
C PHE A 136 -14.60 3.28 6.05
N ALA A 137 -15.45 4.13 5.48
CA ALA A 137 -15.70 5.50 5.97
C ALA A 137 -16.61 5.51 7.20
N THR A 138 -16.20 4.81 8.27
CA THR A 138 -16.87 4.80 9.57
C THR A 138 -16.30 5.88 10.49
N ASP A 139 -17.04 6.25 11.53
CA ASP A 139 -16.55 7.24 12.51
C ASP A 139 -15.32 6.71 13.28
N LYS A 140 -15.25 5.39 13.53
CA LYS A 140 -14.08 4.76 14.12
C LYS A 140 -12.85 4.88 13.22
N THR A 141 -13.00 4.60 11.93
CA THR A 141 -11.88 4.74 10.96
C THR A 141 -11.39 6.18 10.87
N LYS A 142 -12.32 7.15 10.82
CA LYS A 142 -11.97 8.58 10.82
C LYS A 142 -11.20 8.96 12.10
N HIS A 143 -11.66 8.49 13.26
CA HIS A 143 -10.97 8.72 14.53
C HIS A 143 -9.57 8.07 14.54
N PHE A 144 -9.46 6.83 14.11
CA PHE A 144 -8.18 6.11 14.00
C PHE A 144 -7.18 6.84 13.12
N VAL A 145 -7.58 7.25 11.90
CA VAL A 145 -6.70 7.97 10.97
C VAL A 145 -6.23 9.30 11.57
N LYS A 146 -7.11 10.05 12.23
CA LYS A 146 -6.73 11.29 12.97
C LYS A 146 -5.77 11.00 14.11
N THR A 147 -5.95 9.88 14.81
CA THR A 147 -5.02 9.46 15.87
C THR A 147 -3.64 9.15 15.29
N VAL A 148 -3.54 8.48 14.14
CA VAL A 148 -2.27 8.24 13.45
C VAL A 148 -1.61 9.58 13.08
N ILE A 149 -2.35 10.51 12.48
CA ILE A 149 -1.85 11.84 12.08
C ILE A 149 -1.35 12.63 13.31
N HIS A 150 -2.11 12.62 14.40
CA HIS A 150 -1.78 13.38 15.62
C HIS A 150 -0.53 12.84 16.32
N ASN A 151 -0.28 11.54 16.29
CA ASN A 151 0.87 10.91 16.93
C ASN A 151 2.12 10.84 16.03
N LYS A 152 2.06 11.42 14.82
CA LYS A 152 3.21 11.50 13.92
C LYS A 152 4.36 12.28 14.55
N THR A 153 5.58 11.73 14.41
CA THR A 153 6.83 12.46 14.65
C THR A 153 7.75 12.35 13.43
N ASP A 154 8.74 13.20 13.28
CA ASP A 154 9.66 13.15 12.13
C ASP A 154 10.51 11.87 12.07
N GLN A 155 10.64 11.17 13.19
CA GLN A 155 11.41 9.92 13.29
C GLN A 155 10.56 8.65 13.24
N THR A 156 9.24 8.79 13.26
CA THR A 156 8.35 7.64 13.37
C THR A 156 8.01 7.07 11.99
N ASN A 157 8.27 5.79 11.78
CA ASN A 157 7.74 5.06 10.64
C ASN A 157 6.22 4.85 10.84
N ASP A 158 5.44 5.10 9.80
CA ASP A 158 3.97 5.04 9.86
C ASP A 158 3.43 3.64 10.16
N GLN A 159 4.01 2.59 9.59
CA GLN A 159 3.61 1.20 9.86
C GLN A 159 3.84 0.82 11.32
N ILE A 160 5.00 1.21 11.88
CA ILE A 160 5.30 0.97 13.30
C ILE A 160 4.30 1.72 14.18
N LEU A 161 3.97 2.97 13.85
CA LEU A 161 3.00 3.76 14.60
C LEU A 161 1.60 3.15 14.57
N VAL A 162 1.11 2.74 13.40
CA VAL A 162 -0.19 2.06 13.25
C VAL A 162 -0.26 0.84 14.16
N ASN A 163 0.74 -0.04 14.09
CA ASN A 163 0.76 -1.25 14.92
C ASN A 163 0.86 -0.93 16.42
N ALA A 164 1.60 0.10 16.81
CA ALA A 164 1.69 0.56 18.20
C ALA A 164 0.35 1.11 18.72
N ILE A 165 -0.37 1.90 17.92
CA ILE A 165 -1.71 2.40 18.28
C ILE A 165 -2.68 1.24 18.47
N LEU A 166 -2.77 0.31 17.50
CA LEU A 166 -3.67 -0.84 17.59
C LEU A 166 -3.36 -1.77 18.77
N LYS A 167 -2.08 -1.91 19.11
CA LYS A 167 -1.68 -2.66 20.31
C LYS A 167 -2.07 -1.96 21.62
N LYS A 168 -1.97 -0.63 21.66
CA LYS A 168 -2.29 0.19 22.84
C LYS A 168 -3.80 0.34 23.03
N GLU A 169 -4.54 0.47 21.94
CA GLU A 169 -5.96 0.75 21.91
C GLU A 169 -6.68 -0.25 20.99
N PRO A 170 -6.82 -1.54 21.40
CA PRO A 170 -7.31 -2.60 20.51
C PRO A 170 -8.75 -2.41 20.04
N ASP A 171 -9.55 -1.61 20.74
CA ASP A 171 -10.96 -1.32 20.42
C ASP A 171 -11.13 -0.04 19.58
N ILE A 172 -10.04 0.66 19.23
CA ILE A 172 -10.10 1.90 18.44
C ILE A 172 -10.76 1.68 17.08
N ILE A 173 -10.51 0.53 16.46
CA ILE A 173 -11.17 0.04 15.23
C ILE A 173 -11.36 -1.48 15.30
N SER A 174 -12.36 -1.99 14.58
CA SER A 174 -12.44 -3.39 14.22
C SER A 174 -11.60 -3.65 12.98
N HIS A 175 -10.61 -4.53 13.04
CA HIS A 175 -9.71 -4.76 11.93
C HIS A 175 -9.39 -6.25 11.69
N VAL A 176 -8.88 -6.54 10.50
CA VAL A 176 -8.44 -7.88 10.08
C VAL A 176 -7.24 -7.77 9.14
N ALA A 177 -6.38 -8.78 9.14
CA ALA A 177 -5.38 -8.95 8.10
C ALA A 177 -5.96 -9.78 6.94
N PHE A 178 -5.72 -9.35 5.70
CA PHE A 178 -5.97 -10.18 4.52
C PHE A 178 -5.15 -11.47 4.58
N SER A 179 -5.70 -12.54 4.02
CA SER A 179 -4.96 -13.78 3.87
C SER A 179 -3.67 -13.54 3.09
N HIS A 180 -2.56 -13.98 3.62
CA HIS A 180 -1.24 -13.88 2.98
C HIS A 180 -1.15 -14.71 1.67
N PHE A 181 -2.04 -15.67 1.44
CA PHE A 181 -2.14 -16.38 0.16
C PHE A 181 -2.80 -15.53 -0.92
N MET A 182 -3.74 -14.66 -0.54
CA MET A 182 -4.42 -13.75 -1.45
C MET A 182 -3.63 -12.46 -1.66
N PHE A 183 -2.95 -11.98 -0.62
CA PHE A 183 -2.18 -10.73 -0.58
C PHE A 183 -0.77 -10.99 -0.03
N PRO A 184 0.07 -11.77 -0.72
CA PRO A 184 1.42 -12.04 -0.25
C PRO A 184 2.26 -10.77 -0.22
N ASN A 185 3.10 -10.67 0.80
CA ASN A 185 4.19 -9.69 0.86
C ASN A 185 5.41 -10.17 0.04
N GLY A 186 6.43 -9.33 -0.09
CA GLY A 186 7.61 -9.62 -0.88
C GLY A 186 8.38 -10.84 -0.41
N VAL A 187 8.45 -11.09 0.91
CA VAL A 187 9.11 -12.29 1.47
C VAL A 187 8.43 -13.55 1.00
N MET A 188 7.11 -13.58 1.09
CA MET A 188 6.33 -14.78 0.75
C MET A 188 6.32 -15.07 -0.73
N PHE A 189 6.21 -14.03 -1.56
CA PHE A 189 6.06 -14.20 -3.00
C PHE A 189 7.39 -14.45 -3.71
N PHE A 190 8.41 -13.62 -3.43
CA PHE A 190 9.70 -13.66 -4.14
C PHE A 190 10.72 -14.57 -3.45
N GLY A 191 10.57 -14.81 -2.15
CA GLY A 191 11.44 -15.70 -1.39
C GLY A 191 12.90 -15.26 -1.33
N ASN A 192 13.81 -16.23 -1.13
CA ASN A 192 15.24 -15.99 -0.90
C ASN A 192 15.99 -15.35 -2.06
N ASP A 193 15.45 -15.35 -3.28
CA ASP A 193 16.13 -14.80 -4.45
C ASP A 193 16.30 -13.28 -4.35
N PHE A 194 15.42 -12.61 -3.59
CA PHE A 194 15.38 -11.15 -3.48
C PHE A 194 15.32 -10.64 -2.04
N VAL A 195 14.93 -11.48 -1.09
CA VAL A 195 14.74 -11.09 0.31
C VAL A 195 15.52 -12.05 1.21
N ASN A 196 16.50 -11.52 1.94
CA ASN A 196 17.30 -12.32 2.88
C ASN A 196 16.81 -12.06 4.32
N VAL A 197 15.88 -12.88 4.79
CA VAL A 197 15.43 -12.89 6.20
C VAL A 197 15.78 -14.23 6.82
N PRO A 198 16.94 -14.34 7.51
CA PRO A 198 17.42 -15.60 8.07
C PRO A 198 16.41 -16.22 9.06
N GLY A 199 16.18 -17.52 8.95
CA GLY A 199 15.44 -18.33 9.92
C GLY A 199 13.90 -18.33 9.79
N PHE A 200 13.32 -17.34 9.13
CA PHE A 200 11.87 -17.22 8.97
C PHE A 200 11.34 -17.87 7.67
N LEU A 201 12.15 -17.92 6.65
CA LEU A 201 11.72 -18.22 5.28
C LEU A 201 11.34 -19.68 5.02
N GLU A 202 11.93 -20.65 5.73
CA GLU A 202 11.74 -22.07 5.40
C GLU A 202 10.33 -22.57 5.74
N GLU A 203 9.77 -22.19 6.88
CA GLU A 203 8.42 -22.62 7.29
C GLU A 203 7.34 -21.89 6.47
N VAL A 204 7.46 -20.56 6.36
CA VAL A 204 6.55 -19.72 5.56
C VAL A 204 6.57 -20.12 4.10
N LYS A 205 7.75 -20.41 3.53
CA LYS A 205 7.92 -20.84 2.15
C LYS A 205 7.26 -22.21 1.90
N LYS A 206 7.38 -23.16 2.82
CA LYS A 206 6.71 -24.47 2.74
C LYS A 206 5.20 -24.31 2.74
N GLU A 207 4.66 -23.50 3.64
CA GLU A 207 3.23 -23.25 3.73
C GLU A 207 2.72 -22.57 2.46
N TYR A 208 3.38 -21.52 1.99
CA TYR A 208 3.00 -20.78 0.78
C TYR A 208 3.08 -21.64 -0.50
N ILE A 209 4.11 -22.48 -0.64
CA ILE A 209 4.28 -23.37 -1.81
C ILE A 209 3.20 -24.45 -1.85
N ASN A 210 2.81 -25.00 -0.72
CA ASN A 210 1.90 -26.15 -0.63
C ASN A 210 0.41 -25.76 -0.60
N THR A 211 0.07 -24.47 -0.48
CA THR A 211 -1.33 -24.03 -0.42
C THR A 211 -1.78 -23.53 -1.80
N PRO A 212 -3.01 -23.91 -2.25
CA PRO A 212 -3.59 -23.40 -3.49
C PRO A 212 -3.62 -21.87 -3.48
N LYS A 213 -3.05 -21.23 -4.51
CA LYS A 213 -2.86 -19.80 -4.56
C LYS A 213 -3.99 -19.11 -5.31
N GLU A 214 -4.73 -18.29 -4.61
CA GLU A 214 -5.63 -17.31 -5.20
C GLU A 214 -5.10 -15.90 -5.02
N THR A 215 -3.90 -15.64 -5.52
CA THR A 215 -3.24 -14.34 -5.36
C THR A 215 -4.00 -13.25 -6.13
N TYR A 216 -4.40 -12.22 -5.43
CA TYR A 216 -5.09 -11.03 -5.96
C TYR A 216 -4.14 -9.86 -6.16
N LEU A 217 -3.17 -9.73 -5.27
CA LEU A 217 -2.19 -8.65 -5.29
C LEU A 217 -0.86 -9.16 -4.73
N VAL A 218 0.24 -8.75 -5.34
CA VAL A 218 1.60 -8.96 -4.83
C VAL A 218 2.17 -7.61 -4.41
N HIS A 219 2.80 -7.54 -3.24
CA HIS A 219 3.48 -6.35 -2.76
C HIS A 219 4.99 -6.60 -2.72
N ALA A 220 5.76 -5.84 -3.47
CA ALA A 220 7.22 -5.96 -3.53
C ALA A 220 7.94 -5.26 -2.35
N ASN A 221 7.33 -5.30 -1.16
CA ASN A 221 7.97 -4.83 0.07
C ASN A 221 9.09 -5.78 0.51
N TRP A 222 9.83 -5.46 1.57
CA TRP A 222 11.01 -6.18 2.06
C TRP A 222 12.23 -6.16 1.13
N MET A 223 12.12 -5.61 -0.06
CA MET A 223 13.24 -5.36 -0.97
C MET A 223 13.67 -3.90 -0.87
N ILE A 224 14.96 -3.67 -0.78
CA ILE A 224 15.54 -2.32 -0.68
C ILE A 224 15.94 -1.84 -2.07
N GLY A 225 15.46 -0.65 -2.43
CA GLY A 225 15.78 0.03 -3.69
C GLY A 225 14.92 -0.43 -4.88
N ASP A 226 14.66 0.51 -5.78
CA ASP A 226 13.78 0.30 -6.94
C ASP A 226 14.36 -0.68 -7.96
N GLU A 227 15.68 -0.72 -8.12
CA GLU A 227 16.34 -1.66 -9.01
C GLU A 227 16.06 -3.11 -8.61
N THR A 228 16.14 -3.42 -7.31
CA THR A 228 15.87 -4.76 -6.78
C THR A 228 14.41 -5.13 -7.00
N LYS A 229 13.48 -4.23 -6.68
CA LYS A 229 12.03 -4.43 -6.89
C LYS A 229 11.71 -4.63 -8.37
N THR A 230 12.24 -3.75 -9.24
CA THR A 230 12.04 -3.84 -10.70
C THR A 230 12.59 -5.15 -11.26
N LYS A 231 13.79 -5.57 -10.83
CA LYS A 231 14.38 -6.85 -11.24
C LYS A 231 13.51 -8.03 -10.83
N ALA A 232 13.03 -8.04 -9.58
CA ALA A 232 12.13 -9.08 -9.08
C ALA A 232 10.83 -9.13 -9.89
N LEU A 233 10.17 -8.00 -10.08
CA LEU A 233 8.94 -7.92 -10.86
C LEU A 233 9.13 -8.38 -12.30
N LYS A 234 10.24 -8.01 -12.97
CA LYS A 234 10.58 -8.48 -14.32
C LYS A 234 10.80 -9.99 -14.37
N GLN A 235 11.58 -10.52 -13.43
CA GLN A 235 11.90 -11.95 -13.37
C GLN A 235 10.64 -12.81 -13.19
N TYR A 236 9.64 -12.31 -12.46
CA TYR A 236 8.38 -13.01 -12.20
C TYR A 236 7.26 -12.66 -13.19
N GLY A 237 7.55 -11.91 -14.27
CA GLY A 237 6.58 -11.52 -15.31
C GLY A 237 5.51 -10.54 -14.81
N LEU A 238 5.82 -9.78 -13.75
CA LEU A 238 4.92 -8.81 -13.12
C LEU A 238 5.22 -7.35 -13.53
N TRP A 239 6.21 -7.14 -14.37
CA TRP A 239 6.52 -5.83 -14.95
C TRP A 239 5.73 -5.65 -16.23
N LYS A 240 4.79 -4.70 -16.24
CA LYS A 240 3.77 -4.51 -17.27
C LYS A 240 4.11 -3.44 -18.32
N ILE A 241 5.11 -2.60 -18.03
CA ILE A 241 5.53 -1.47 -18.91
C ILE A 241 6.86 -1.76 -19.60
#